data_7aaf711a6605a0b0c96838ae83fc1797
#
_entry.id   7aaf711a6605a0b0c96838ae83fc1797
#
_cell.length_a   1.000
_cell.length_b   1.000
_cell.length_c   1.000
_cell.angle_alpha   90.00
_cell.angle_beta   90.00
_cell.angle_gamma   90.00
#
_symmetry.space_group_name_H-M   'P 1'
#
loop_
_entity.id
_entity.type
_entity.pdbx_description
1 polymer ?
#
loop_
_entity_poly.entity_id
_entity_poly.type
_entity_poly.pdbx_seq_one_letter_code
_entity_poly.pdbx_strand_id
1 'polypeptide(L)'
;MDYNNQLIRTGKISEIGEALTSNIKDSYRMGIELTGGVQITSWLNWNANVTLSQNKIKHFVEYVDNWDTGGQEINDLGTTNIAFSPNLIANSMFDFVYKGFIASFNSQIVGRQYIDNSSSKDRSIDPYFINSLRIGYAFQPKFMKEITLDVTINNLFNEKYETNAWVYSYIENGTRKKDDGYFTQAGTNAMARITFKF
;
A
#
# COMPACT_ATOMS: atom_id res chain seq x y z
N MET A 1 -13.04 -14.12 -8.39
CA MET A 1 -12.77 -13.90 -9.82
C MET A 1 -11.57 -14.73 -10.21
N ASP A 2 -11.74 -15.60 -11.22
CA ASP A 2 -10.65 -16.31 -11.86
C ASP A 2 -10.25 -15.56 -13.14
N TYR A 3 -8.96 -15.53 -13.42
CA TYR A 3 -8.40 -14.82 -14.57
C TYR A 3 -7.52 -15.75 -15.38
N ASN A 4 -7.73 -15.73 -16.69
CA ASN A 4 -6.85 -16.35 -17.67
C ASN A 4 -6.02 -15.27 -18.34
N ASN A 5 -4.69 -15.48 -18.44
CA ASN A 5 -3.78 -14.58 -19.11
C ASN A 5 -3.75 -13.15 -18.52
N GLN A 6 -3.79 -13.05 -17.18
CA GLN A 6 -3.76 -11.75 -16.47
C GLN A 6 -2.38 -11.10 -16.59
N LEU A 7 -2.35 -9.79 -16.93
CA LEU A 7 -1.14 -8.99 -16.88
C LEU A 7 -0.85 -8.59 -15.43
N ILE A 8 0.32 -8.94 -14.91
CA ILE A 8 0.75 -8.64 -13.55
C ILE A 8 2.18 -8.10 -13.51
N ARG A 9 2.55 -7.41 -12.43
CA ARG A 9 3.93 -6.97 -12.18
C ARG A 9 4.82 -8.16 -11.88
N THR A 10 6.05 -8.13 -12.36
CA THR A 10 7.07 -9.17 -12.11
C THR A 10 7.93 -8.89 -10.88
N GLY A 11 7.90 -7.68 -10.36
CA GLY A 11 8.82 -7.18 -9.34
C GLY A 11 10.14 -6.63 -9.92
N LYS A 12 10.45 -6.92 -11.18
CA LYS A 12 11.62 -6.40 -11.89
C LYS A 12 11.35 -5.00 -12.46
N ILE A 13 12.41 -4.25 -12.69
CA ILE A 13 12.40 -2.98 -13.42
C ILE A 13 13.22 -3.09 -14.71
N SER A 14 12.90 -2.27 -15.70
CA SER A 14 13.67 -2.10 -16.92
C SER A 14 14.93 -1.26 -16.66
N GLU A 15 15.81 -1.15 -17.65
CA GLU A 15 17.01 -0.30 -17.60
C GLU A 15 16.68 1.18 -17.33
N ILE A 16 15.50 1.63 -17.70
CA ILE A 16 15.02 3.00 -17.47
C ILE A 16 14.16 3.15 -16.19
N GLY A 17 14.09 2.11 -15.34
CA GLY A 17 13.39 2.13 -14.06
C GLY A 17 11.89 1.86 -14.13
N GLU A 18 11.32 1.48 -15.28
CA GLU A 18 9.90 1.14 -15.40
C GLU A 18 9.62 -0.28 -14.90
N ALA A 19 8.48 -0.45 -14.22
CA ALA A 19 8.06 -1.76 -13.72
C ALA A 19 7.73 -2.72 -14.87
N LEU A 20 8.39 -3.87 -14.91
CA LEU A 20 8.13 -4.92 -15.90
C LEU A 20 6.89 -5.71 -15.52
N THR A 21 6.09 -6.04 -16.54
CA THR A 21 4.89 -6.86 -16.42
C THR A 21 4.99 -8.10 -17.29
N SER A 22 4.26 -9.15 -16.92
CA SER A 22 4.11 -10.37 -17.74
C SER A 22 2.70 -10.93 -17.61
N ASN A 23 2.31 -11.72 -18.61
CA ASN A 23 1.04 -12.43 -18.59
C ASN A 23 1.18 -13.74 -17.81
N ILE A 24 0.26 -13.96 -16.86
CA ILE A 24 0.15 -15.19 -16.08
C ILE A 24 -1.07 -15.96 -16.52
N LYS A 25 -0.87 -17.23 -16.86
CA LYS A 25 -1.91 -18.08 -17.45
C LYS A 25 -3.14 -18.21 -16.55
N ASP A 26 -2.94 -18.59 -15.28
CA ASP A 26 -4.02 -18.87 -14.34
C ASP A 26 -3.78 -18.16 -12.99
N SER A 27 -4.72 -17.31 -12.60
CA SER A 27 -4.70 -16.63 -11.32
C SER A 27 -6.11 -16.40 -10.80
N TYR A 28 -6.22 -16.13 -9.49
CA TYR A 28 -7.50 -15.74 -8.91
C TYR A 28 -7.34 -14.66 -7.85
N ARG A 29 -8.41 -13.89 -7.67
CA ARG A 29 -8.58 -12.94 -6.59
C ARG A 29 -9.92 -13.19 -5.91
N MET A 30 -9.91 -13.33 -4.59
CA MET A 30 -11.12 -13.48 -3.79
C MET A 30 -10.95 -12.75 -2.46
N GLY A 31 -12.04 -12.29 -1.87
CA GLY A 31 -11.98 -11.59 -0.61
C GLY A 31 -13.33 -11.12 -0.11
N ILE A 32 -13.29 -10.51 1.05
CA ILE A 32 -14.42 -9.83 1.69
C ILE A 32 -14.00 -8.40 1.96
N GLU A 33 -14.87 -7.48 1.60
CA GLU A 33 -14.74 -6.07 1.92
C GLU A 33 -15.94 -5.64 2.77
N LEU A 34 -15.66 -5.08 3.95
CA LEU A 34 -16.64 -4.54 4.85
C LEU A 34 -16.40 -3.05 5.03
N THR A 35 -17.44 -2.26 4.83
CA THR A 35 -17.41 -0.81 5.07
C THR A 35 -18.57 -0.44 5.96
N GLY A 36 -18.33 0.37 6.97
CA GLY A 36 -19.36 0.84 7.89
C GLY A 36 -19.02 2.18 8.47
N GLY A 37 -20.04 2.86 8.93
CA GLY A 37 -19.91 4.13 9.64
C GLY A 37 -21.04 4.32 10.62
N VAL A 38 -20.76 5.05 11.69
CA VAL A 38 -21.72 5.40 12.72
C VAL A 38 -21.51 6.83 13.20
N GLN A 39 -22.60 7.55 13.34
CA GLN A 39 -22.62 8.82 14.06
C GLN A 39 -22.75 8.52 15.56
N ILE A 40 -21.62 8.60 16.29
CA ILE A 40 -21.57 8.31 17.73
C ILE A 40 -22.29 9.39 18.53
N THR A 41 -22.07 10.66 18.12
CA THR A 41 -22.76 11.84 18.66
C THR A 41 -23.04 12.82 17.52
N SER A 42 -23.74 13.93 17.79
CA SER A 42 -23.95 14.99 16.78
C SER A 42 -22.66 15.65 16.27
N TRP A 43 -21.56 15.47 16.94
CA TRP A 43 -20.25 16.08 16.64
C TRP A 43 -19.12 15.07 16.40
N LEU A 44 -19.39 13.76 16.52
CA LEU A 44 -18.39 12.68 16.35
C LEU A 44 -18.94 11.59 15.44
N ASN A 45 -18.28 11.37 14.32
CA ASN A 45 -18.53 10.26 13.40
C ASN A 45 -17.33 9.31 13.41
N TRP A 46 -17.60 8.03 13.26
CA TRP A 46 -16.60 7.00 13.01
C TRP A 46 -16.92 6.26 11.72
N ASN A 47 -15.92 6.13 10.85
CA ASN A 47 -16.00 5.38 9.61
C ASN A 47 -14.86 4.36 9.58
N ALA A 48 -15.13 3.16 9.13
CA ALA A 48 -14.12 2.14 8.99
C ALA A 48 -14.36 1.26 7.77
N ASN A 49 -13.29 0.75 7.19
CA ASN A 49 -13.34 -0.32 6.21
C ASN A 49 -12.24 -1.33 6.46
N VAL A 50 -12.50 -2.58 6.08
CA VAL A 50 -11.52 -3.65 6.08
C VAL A 50 -11.71 -4.51 4.85
N THR A 51 -10.60 -4.80 4.18
CA THR A 51 -10.52 -5.72 3.05
C THR A 51 -9.62 -6.88 3.44
N LEU A 52 -10.16 -8.10 3.42
CA LEU A 52 -9.43 -9.35 3.55
C LEU A 52 -9.46 -10.05 2.21
N SER A 53 -8.30 -10.34 1.62
CA SER A 53 -8.23 -10.90 0.28
C SER A 53 -7.19 -12.00 0.13
N GLN A 54 -7.40 -12.87 -0.86
CA GLN A 54 -6.42 -13.80 -1.37
C GLN A 54 -6.22 -13.52 -2.86
N ASN A 55 -4.97 -13.27 -3.22
CA ASN A 55 -4.56 -12.93 -4.57
C ASN A 55 -3.46 -13.91 -4.98
N LYS A 56 -3.80 -14.91 -5.80
CA LYS A 56 -2.92 -16.06 -6.04
C LYS A 56 -2.73 -16.32 -7.54
N ILE A 57 -1.52 -16.79 -7.86
CA ILE A 57 -1.16 -17.40 -9.14
C ILE A 57 -1.17 -18.92 -8.94
N LYS A 58 -1.78 -19.65 -9.87
CA LYS A 58 -1.72 -21.12 -9.92
C LYS A 58 -0.52 -21.53 -10.79
N HIS A 59 0.23 -22.56 -10.37
CA HIS A 59 1.34 -23.12 -11.14
C HIS A 59 2.37 -22.07 -11.59
N PHE A 60 2.85 -21.25 -10.62
CA PHE A 60 3.85 -20.25 -10.92
C PHE A 60 5.23 -20.88 -11.10
N VAL A 61 5.82 -20.64 -12.25
CA VAL A 61 7.20 -21.05 -12.57
C VAL A 61 8.09 -19.82 -12.54
N GLU A 62 9.09 -19.84 -11.68
CA GLU A 62 10.09 -18.79 -11.55
C GLU A 62 11.30 -19.11 -12.44
N TYR A 63 11.77 -18.12 -13.17
CA TYR A 63 13.01 -18.17 -13.95
C TYR A 63 14.04 -17.28 -13.30
N VAL A 64 15.17 -17.86 -12.85
CA VAL A 64 16.26 -17.17 -12.16
C VAL A 64 17.50 -17.23 -13.04
N ASP A 65 18.06 -16.08 -13.39
CA ASP A 65 19.27 -16.01 -14.20
C ASP A 65 20.44 -16.63 -13.43
N ASN A 66 21.17 -17.57 -14.07
CA ASN A 66 22.33 -18.24 -13.51
C ASN A 66 23.59 -17.73 -14.23
N TRP A 67 24.35 -16.88 -13.54
CA TRP A 67 25.53 -16.25 -14.10
C TRP A 67 26.73 -17.21 -14.17
N ASP A 68 26.70 -18.29 -13.39
CA ASP A 68 27.78 -19.31 -13.44
C ASP A 68 27.71 -20.12 -14.73
N THR A 69 26.52 -20.35 -15.27
CA THR A 69 26.30 -21.17 -16.47
C THR A 69 25.90 -20.36 -17.70
N GLY A 70 25.52 -19.11 -17.53
CA GLY A 70 24.97 -18.25 -18.59
C GLY A 70 23.54 -18.61 -19.00
N GLY A 71 22.86 -19.47 -18.22
CA GLY A 71 21.49 -19.92 -18.47
C GLY A 71 20.50 -19.42 -17.43
N GLN A 72 19.38 -20.14 -17.30
CA GLN A 72 18.36 -19.89 -16.27
C GLN A 72 18.07 -21.15 -15.49
N GLU A 73 17.83 -20.99 -14.18
CA GLU A 73 17.27 -22.01 -13.33
C GLU A 73 15.75 -21.87 -13.30
N ILE A 74 15.06 -23.00 -13.47
CA ILE A 74 13.60 -23.04 -13.56
C ILE A 74 13.06 -23.69 -12.29
N ASN A 75 12.27 -22.95 -11.51
CA ASN A 75 11.72 -23.38 -10.23
C ASN A 75 10.19 -23.39 -10.30
N ASP A 76 9.56 -24.56 -10.19
CA ASP A 76 8.11 -24.66 -10.01
C ASP A 76 7.77 -24.37 -8.54
N LEU A 77 7.16 -23.23 -8.28
CA LEU A 77 6.76 -22.78 -6.94
C LEU A 77 5.29 -23.09 -6.61
N GLY A 78 4.56 -23.74 -7.53
CA GLY A 78 3.16 -24.08 -7.33
C GLY A 78 2.28 -22.85 -7.18
N THR A 79 1.48 -22.78 -6.12
CA THR A 79 0.56 -21.65 -5.89
C THR A 79 1.23 -20.54 -5.06
N THR A 80 1.37 -19.36 -5.65
CA THR A 80 2.05 -18.21 -5.03
C THR A 80 1.15 -16.99 -4.89
N ASN A 81 1.63 -15.96 -4.18
CA ASN A 81 0.95 -14.68 -4.07
C ASN A 81 1.28 -13.78 -5.28
N ILE A 82 0.30 -12.99 -5.71
CA ILE A 82 0.52 -11.95 -6.71
C ILE A 82 1.29 -10.79 -6.06
N ALA A 83 2.31 -10.31 -6.75
CA ALA A 83 3.10 -9.15 -6.33
C ALA A 83 2.22 -7.92 -6.06
N PHE A 84 2.60 -7.12 -5.05
CA PHE A 84 1.92 -5.89 -4.64
C PHE A 84 0.42 -6.05 -4.37
N SER A 85 0.02 -7.21 -3.87
CA SER A 85 -1.38 -7.53 -3.57
C SER A 85 -1.51 -8.00 -2.12
N PRO A 86 -1.59 -7.06 -1.14
CA PRO A 86 -1.67 -7.41 0.28
C PRO A 86 -2.97 -8.15 0.59
N ASN A 87 -2.92 -9.05 1.58
CA ASN A 87 -4.08 -9.82 2.00
C ASN A 87 -4.98 -9.06 2.99
N LEU A 88 -4.46 -7.97 3.57
CA LEU A 88 -5.17 -7.12 4.53
C LEU A 88 -4.94 -5.65 4.18
N ILE A 89 -6.04 -4.90 4.07
CA ILE A 89 -6.04 -3.44 4.10
C ILE A 89 -7.18 -3.02 5.02
N ALA A 90 -6.91 -2.14 5.98
CA ALA A 90 -7.95 -1.58 6.84
C ALA A 90 -7.70 -0.10 7.09
N ASN A 91 -8.79 0.65 7.20
CA ASN A 91 -8.79 2.06 7.57
C ASN A 91 -9.84 2.30 8.65
N SER A 92 -9.53 3.23 9.55
CA SER A 92 -10.45 3.74 10.58
C SER A 92 -10.28 5.25 10.68
N MET A 93 -11.38 5.98 10.57
CA MET A 93 -11.40 7.43 10.60
C MET A 93 -12.42 7.94 11.62
N PHE A 94 -11.96 8.76 12.54
CA PHE A 94 -12.78 9.52 13.45
C PHE A 94 -12.84 10.97 13.00
N ASP A 95 -14.03 11.49 12.76
CA ASP A 95 -14.28 12.87 12.40
C ASP A 95 -15.03 13.59 13.53
N PHE A 96 -14.42 14.64 14.02
CA PHE A 96 -14.97 15.53 15.04
C PHE A 96 -15.28 16.89 14.43
N VAL A 97 -16.52 17.39 14.62
CA VAL A 97 -16.93 18.73 14.20
C VAL A 97 -17.80 19.34 15.29
N TYR A 98 -17.31 20.38 15.95
CA TYR A 98 -18.02 21.05 17.02
C TYR A 98 -17.71 22.54 17.10
N LYS A 99 -18.72 23.41 16.98
CA LYS A 99 -18.60 24.88 17.13
C LYS A 99 -17.44 25.49 16.34
N GLY A 100 -17.27 25.09 15.08
CA GLY A 100 -16.19 25.55 14.21
C GLY A 100 -14.91 24.74 14.33
N PHE A 101 -14.66 23.98 15.40
CA PHE A 101 -13.53 23.06 15.49
C PHE A 101 -13.76 21.83 14.61
N ILE A 102 -12.72 21.45 13.91
CA ILE A 102 -12.68 20.28 13.01
C ILE A 102 -11.45 19.46 13.42
N ALA A 103 -11.62 18.17 13.64
CA ALA A 103 -10.51 17.27 13.79
C ALA A 103 -10.83 15.95 13.09
N SER A 104 -9.84 15.35 12.40
CA SER A 104 -9.97 14.02 11.81
C SER A 104 -8.73 13.21 12.18
N PHE A 105 -8.94 12.04 12.76
CA PHE A 105 -7.87 11.08 13.05
C PHE A 105 -8.07 9.86 12.17
N ASN A 106 -7.10 9.62 11.28
CA ASN A 106 -7.12 8.49 10.36
C ASN A 106 -6.02 7.50 10.69
N SER A 107 -6.38 6.22 10.76
CA SER A 107 -5.49 5.10 10.96
C SER A 107 -5.58 4.15 9.79
N GLN A 108 -4.44 3.70 9.26
CA GLN A 108 -4.36 2.77 8.14
C GLN A 108 -3.42 1.62 8.46
N ILE A 109 -3.88 0.40 8.19
CA ILE A 109 -3.07 -0.82 8.21
C ILE A 109 -2.98 -1.36 6.79
N VAL A 110 -1.78 -1.72 6.35
CA VAL A 110 -1.53 -2.49 5.13
C VAL A 110 -0.70 -3.70 5.49
N GLY A 111 -1.18 -4.88 5.13
CA GLY A 111 -0.50 -6.15 5.33
C GLY A 111 0.74 -6.30 4.44
N ARG A 112 1.50 -7.39 4.66
CA ARG A 112 2.68 -7.72 3.87
C ARG A 112 2.37 -7.75 2.38
N GLN A 113 3.27 -7.19 1.59
CA GLN A 113 3.22 -7.22 0.13
C GLN A 113 4.48 -7.91 -0.39
N TYR A 114 4.33 -8.90 -1.25
CA TYR A 114 5.47 -9.48 -1.94
C TYR A 114 5.89 -8.58 -3.09
N ILE A 115 7.18 -8.39 -3.29
CA ILE A 115 7.72 -7.54 -4.36
C ILE A 115 7.59 -8.26 -5.70
N ASP A 116 7.83 -9.58 -5.70
CA ASP A 116 7.66 -10.45 -6.85
C ASP A 116 6.61 -11.55 -6.60
N ASN A 117 6.42 -12.43 -7.59
CA ASN A 117 5.39 -13.47 -7.52
C ASN A 117 5.87 -14.78 -6.87
N SER A 118 7.02 -14.80 -6.20
CA SER A 118 7.58 -16.00 -5.58
C SER A 118 7.02 -16.35 -4.21
N SER A 119 6.34 -15.42 -3.55
CA SER A 119 5.93 -15.52 -2.14
C SER A 119 7.10 -15.60 -1.14
N SER A 120 8.29 -15.19 -1.51
CA SER A 120 9.45 -15.14 -0.63
C SER A 120 9.32 -13.96 0.36
N LYS A 121 9.45 -14.26 1.66
CA LYS A 121 9.44 -13.21 2.70
C LYS A 121 10.64 -12.26 2.59
N ASP A 122 11.78 -12.78 2.11
CA ASP A 122 12.98 -11.97 1.91
C ASP A 122 12.86 -10.99 0.74
N ARG A 123 11.82 -11.14 -0.05
CA ARG A 123 11.46 -10.28 -1.19
C ARG A 123 10.06 -9.71 -0.98
N SER A 124 9.88 -9.01 0.14
CA SER A 124 8.59 -8.44 0.53
C SER A 124 8.75 -7.10 1.23
N ILE A 125 7.70 -6.31 1.19
CA ILE A 125 7.53 -5.10 1.98
C ILE A 125 6.81 -5.50 3.25
N ASP A 126 7.33 -5.07 4.41
CA ASP A 126 6.74 -5.36 5.70
C ASP A 126 5.37 -4.68 5.89
N PRO A 127 4.49 -5.27 6.70
CA PRO A 127 3.26 -4.60 7.09
C PRO A 127 3.55 -3.28 7.79
N TYR A 128 2.70 -2.30 7.58
CA TYR A 128 2.82 -1.02 8.26
C TYR A 128 1.48 -0.51 8.80
N PHE A 129 1.58 0.32 9.85
CA PHE A 129 0.45 0.99 10.48
C PHE A 129 0.77 2.47 10.62
N ILE A 130 0.04 3.31 9.90
CA ILE A 130 0.25 4.75 9.89
C ILE A 130 -0.98 5.50 10.39
N ASN A 131 -0.72 6.65 11.00
CA ASN A 131 -1.75 7.53 11.54
C ASN A 131 -1.54 8.94 11.04
N SER A 132 -2.64 9.62 10.73
CA SER A 132 -2.64 11.02 10.35
C SER A 132 -3.68 11.78 11.16
N LEU A 133 -3.35 13.02 11.51
CA LEU A 133 -4.21 13.91 12.29
C LEU A 133 -4.40 15.22 11.53
N ARG A 134 -5.64 15.61 11.32
CA ARG A 134 -6.01 16.94 10.83
C ARG A 134 -6.71 17.67 11.95
N ILE A 135 -6.33 18.93 12.20
CA ILE A 135 -6.98 19.82 13.15
C ILE A 135 -7.23 21.16 12.45
N GLY A 136 -8.40 21.72 12.62
CA GLY A 136 -8.76 22.99 12.01
C GLY A 136 -9.82 23.75 12.77
N TYR A 137 -10.02 24.99 12.34
CA TYR A 137 -11.08 25.85 12.84
C TYR A 137 -11.70 26.63 11.69
N ALA A 138 -13.03 26.56 11.61
CA ALA A 138 -13.85 27.31 10.67
C ALA A 138 -14.58 28.43 11.38
N PHE A 139 -14.52 29.66 10.85
CA PHE A 139 -15.21 30.84 11.39
C PHE A 139 -15.84 31.67 10.26
N GLN A 140 -16.86 32.45 10.58
CA GLN A 140 -17.63 33.20 9.63
C GLN A 140 -17.45 34.71 9.88
N PRO A 141 -16.50 35.38 9.23
CA PRO A 141 -16.34 36.83 9.34
C PRO A 141 -17.47 37.54 8.57
N LYS A 142 -17.77 38.77 8.93
CA LYS A 142 -18.90 39.55 8.33
C LYS A 142 -18.76 39.77 6.81
N PHE A 143 -17.54 39.70 6.26
CA PHE A 143 -17.25 39.99 4.86
C PHE A 143 -17.09 38.73 3.97
N MET A 144 -17.18 37.52 4.56
CA MET A 144 -17.07 36.23 3.85
C MET A 144 -18.03 35.22 4.47
N LYS A 145 -18.41 34.19 3.69
CA LYS A 145 -19.23 33.09 4.22
C LYS A 145 -18.48 32.27 5.27
N GLU A 146 -17.21 31.96 5.00
CA GLU A 146 -16.42 31.15 5.90
C GLU A 146 -14.91 31.28 5.58
N ILE A 147 -14.09 31.25 6.63
CA ILE A 147 -12.65 31.01 6.53
C ILE A 147 -12.34 29.78 7.37
N THR A 148 -11.65 28.82 6.78
CA THR A 148 -11.16 27.63 7.49
C THR A 148 -9.64 27.62 7.51
N LEU A 149 -9.07 27.47 8.70
CA LEU A 149 -7.63 27.24 8.90
C LEU A 149 -7.47 25.81 9.36
N ASP A 150 -6.64 25.02 8.71
CA ASP A 150 -6.36 23.65 9.15
C ASP A 150 -4.90 23.25 8.95
N VAL A 151 -4.44 22.35 9.81
CA VAL A 151 -3.14 21.71 9.74
C VAL A 151 -3.36 20.21 9.68
N THR A 152 -2.69 19.56 8.74
CA THR A 152 -2.65 18.10 8.62
C THR A 152 -1.25 17.61 8.96
N ILE A 153 -1.15 16.69 9.90
CA ILE A 153 0.08 15.99 10.27
C ILE A 153 -0.02 14.57 9.74
N ASN A 154 0.79 14.25 8.75
CA ASN A 154 0.86 12.90 8.19
C ASN A 154 1.92 12.10 8.95
N ASN A 155 1.71 10.78 9.02
CA ASN A 155 2.59 9.86 9.71
C ASN A 155 2.94 10.37 11.14
N LEU A 156 1.90 10.54 11.95
CA LEU A 156 1.96 11.19 13.27
C LEU A 156 2.99 10.55 14.22
N PHE A 157 3.18 9.23 14.13
CA PHE A 157 4.09 8.49 15.00
C PHE A 157 5.46 8.20 14.38
N ASN A 158 5.75 8.82 13.22
CA ASN A 158 7.03 8.68 12.50
C ASN A 158 7.38 7.22 12.19
N GLU A 159 6.39 6.43 11.76
CA GLU A 159 6.61 5.07 11.31
C GLU A 159 7.54 5.06 10.09
N LYS A 160 8.52 4.15 10.09
CA LYS A 160 9.40 3.95 8.93
C LYS A 160 8.83 2.81 8.10
N TYR A 161 8.38 3.13 6.90
CA TYR A 161 7.73 2.17 6.03
C TYR A 161 8.01 2.43 4.56
N GLU A 162 7.83 1.41 3.77
CA GLU A 162 7.93 1.43 2.31
C GLU A 162 6.57 1.05 1.71
N THR A 163 6.29 1.60 0.51
CA THR A 163 5.05 1.29 -0.23
C THR A 163 5.32 0.65 -1.57
N ASN A 164 6.55 0.68 -2.02
CA ASN A 164 6.97 0.09 -3.27
C ASN A 164 8.44 -0.38 -3.16
N ALA A 165 8.82 -1.34 -4.01
CA ALA A 165 10.16 -1.87 -4.09
C ALA A 165 10.36 -2.56 -5.44
N TRP A 166 11.60 -2.89 -5.78
CA TRP A 166 11.94 -3.77 -6.89
C TRP A 166 12.95 -4.81 -6.44
N VAL A 167 13.02 -5.92 -7.14
CA VAL A 167 13.98 -6.99 -6.85
C VAL A 167 14.40 -7.68 -8.14
N TYR A 168 15.70 -7.97 -8.23
CA TYR A 168 16.28 -8.84 -9.24
C TYR A 168 17.05 -9.96 -8.53
N SER A 169 16.69 -11.21 -8.79
CA SER A 169 17.35 -12.37 -8.21
C SER A 169 18.14 -13.12 -9.26
N TYR A 170 19.34 -13.56 -8.90
CA TYR A 170 20.26 -14.28 -9.78
C TYR A 170 21.09 -15.30 -8.97
N ILE A 171 21.75 -16.22 -9.66
CA ILE A 171 22.67 -17.18 -9.06
C ILE A 171 24.09 -16.81 -9.48
N GLU A 172 24.96 -16.71 -8.50
CA GLU A 172 26.38 -16.46 -8.67
C GLU A 172 27.19 -17.21 -7.61
N ASN A 173 28.27 -17.92 -8.02
CA ASN A 173 29.08 -18.79 -7.19
C ASN A 173 28.25 -19.88 -6.48
N GLY A 174 27.30 -20.49 -7.20
CA GLY A 174 26.41 -21.52 -6.69
C GLY A 174 25.41 -21.04 -5.62
N THR A 175 25.30 -19.74 -5.42
CA THR A 175 24.42 -19.16 -4.38
C THR A 175 23.43 -18.18 -4.99
N ARG A 176 22.16 -18.26 -4.56
CA ARG A 176 21.16 -17.27 -4.94
C ARG A 176 21.43 -15.93 -4.24
N LYS A 177 21.55 -14.89 -5.03
CA LYS A 177 21.71 -13.50 -4.61
C LYS A 177 20.52 -12.68 -5.07
N LYS A 178 20.41 -11.47 -4.55
CA LYS A 178 19.43 -10.48 -5.00
C LYS A 178 20.00 -9.08 -4.93
N ASP A 179 19.61 -8.27 -5.90
CA ASP A 179 19.68 -6.82 -5.84
C ASP A 179 18.27 -6.30 -5.64
N ASP A 180 18.06 -5.40 -4.71
CA ASP A 180 16.75 -4.83 -4.41
C ASP A 180 16.84 -3.34 -4.06
N GLY A 181 15.75 -2.64 -4.23
CA GLY A 181 15.60 -1.25 -3.83
C GLY A 181 14.21 -0.98 -3.29
N TYR A 182 14.15 -0.30 -2.15
CA TYR A 182 12.91 0.06 -1.45
C TYR A 182 12.65 1.55 -1.56
N PHE A 183 11.39 1.92 -1.80
CA PHE A 183 10.95 3.30 -1.87
C PHE A 183 10.34 3.70 -0.52
N THR A 184 11.19 4.31 0.31
CA THR A 184 10.81 4.77 1.64
C THR A 184 9.84 5.95 1.56
N GLN A 185 8.89 5.99 2.48
CA GLN A 185 7.94 7.08 2.61
C GLN A 185 8.45 8.15 3.58
N ALA A 186 7.90 9.35 3.45
CA ALA A 186 8.25 10.44 4.36
C ALA A 186 7.88 10.10 5.81
N GLY A 187 8.77 10.46 6.73
CA GLY A 187 8.47 10.47 8.14
C GLY A 187 7.37 11.49 8.47
N THR A 188 7.24 11.87 9.73
CA THR A 188 6.26 12.87 10.15
C THR A 188 6.45 14.16 9.36
N ASN A 189 5.38 14.62 8.72
CA ASN A 189 5.36 15.89 7.99
C ASN A 189 4.03 16.60 8.21
N ALA A 190 4.04 17.92 8.03
CA ALA A 190 2.85 18.74 8.27
C ALA A 190 2.59 19.68 7.09
N MET A 191 1.31 19.90 6.82
CA MET A 191 0.83 20.88 5.85
C MET A 191 -0.21 21.78 6.50
N ALA A 192 -0.11 23.10 6.26
CA ALA A 192 -1.13 24.06 6.64
C ALA A 192 -1.95 24.49 5.43
N ARG A 193 -3.25 24.68 5.60
CA ARG A 193 -4.17 25.13 4.57
C ARG A 193 -5.08 26.23 5.10
N ILE A 194 -5.31 27.23 4.24
CA ILE A 194 -6.31 28.26 4.44
C ILE A 194 -7.34 28.14 3.32
N THR A 195 -8.63 28.05 3.66
CA THR A 195 -9.73 27.97 2.70
C THR A 195 -10.64 29.16 2.89
N PHE A 196 -10.93 29.89 1.81
CA PHE A 196 -11.87 31.01 1.78
C PHE A 196 -13.12 30.59 1.00
N LYS A 197 -14.31 30.86 1.60
CA LYS A 197 -15.59 30.61 0.98
C LYS A 197 -16.35 31.94 0.87
N PHE A 198 -16.62 32.35 -0.34
CA PHE A 198 -17.29 33.59 -0.68
C PHE A 198 -18.84 33.45 -0.75
#